data_2da75ec7d922854fc9c6498c4aec2959
#
_entry.id   2da75ec7d922854fc9c6498c4aec2959
#
_cell.length_a   1.000
_cell.length_b   1.000
_cell.length_c   1.000
_cell.angle_alpha   90.00
_cell.angle_beta   90.00
_cell.angle_gamma   90.00
#
_symmetry.space_group_name_H-M   'P 1'
#
loop_
_entity.id
_entity.type
_entity.pdbx_description
1 polymer ?
#
loop_
_entity_poly.entity_id
_entity_poly.type
_entity_poly.pdbx_seq_one_letter_code
_entity_poly.pdbx_strand_id
1 'polypeptide(L)'
;MVVTKSGNVKGYDPDDWTWWHETVPVRLRRTLEEGFELVVITNQGRLTTTDGAQAPEAQAFQAKIHAIFETLNLPVAIYAACANDNWRKPRIRAWEHFTDSLGLNRQVDKAASYIVGDAAGRPSDHSDDDRHFAMNLEIGFYTPEEYFLKKPPELWQHKFDPFQYLDALGPVNGMYTNL
;
A
#
# COMPACT_ATOMS: atom_id res chain seq x y z
N MET A 1 -5.20 -7.89 1.53
CA MET A 1 -5.32 -8.99 0.55
C MET A 1 -5.27 -10.36 1.23
N VAL A 2 -4.28 -10.62 2.04
CA VAL A 2 -4.15 -11.87 2.82
C VAL A 2 -3.96 -11.57 4.30
N VAL A 3 -4.28 -12.55 5.14
CA VAL A 3 -4.02 -12.56 6.59
C VAL A 3 -3.33 -13.86 6.97
N THR A 4 -2.71 -13.92 8.14
CA THR A 4 -2.13 -15.16 8.66
C THR A 4 -3.22 -16.03 9.29
N LYS A 5 -3.15 -17.34 9.08
CA LYS A 5 -4.03 -18.32 9.72
C LYS A 5 -3.80 -18.36 11.24
N SER A 6 -2.54 -18.21 11.65
CA SER A 6 -2.12 -18.24 13.06
C SER A 6 -2.49 -16.98 13.85
N GLY A 7 -2.87 -15.88 13.16
CA GLY A 7 -3.03 -14.57 13.76
C GLY A 7 -1.71 -13.84 14.05
N ASN A 8 -0.58 -14.43 13.73
CA ASN A 8 0.74 -13.79 13.88
C ASN A 8 0.97 -12.76 12.75
N VAL A 9 0.63 -11.51 13.00
CA VAL A 9 0.73 -10.41 12.00
C VAL A 9 2.15 -10.23 11.43
N LYS A 10 3.19 -10.74 12.12
CA LYS A 10 4.59 -10.60 11.73
C LYS A 10 5.20 -11.88 11.13
N GLY A 11 4.39 -12.92 10.93
CA GLY A 11 4.85 -14.21 10.43
C GLY A 11 5.09 -14.21 8.91
N TYR A 12 6.25 -14.71 8.50
CA TYR A 12 6.59 -14.90 7.09
C TYR A 12 6.56 -16.38 6.66
N ASP A 13 5.99 -17.26 7.50
CA ASP A 13 5.82 -18.66 7.16
C ASP A 13 5.03 -18.77 5.82
N PRO A 14 5.58 -19.46 4.82
CA PRO A 14 4.97 -19.59 3.50
C PRO A 14 3.59 -20.26 3.52
N ASP A 15 3.32 -21.11 4.50
CA ASP A 15 2.06 -21.85 4.63
C ASP A 15 1.04 -21.16 5.54
N ASP A 16 1.48 -20.15 6.31
CA ASP A 16 0.65 -19.41 7.27
C ASP A 16 -0.01 -18.20 6.62
N TRP A 17 -0.92 -18.43 5.67
CA TRP A 17 -1.74 -17.39 5.09
C TRP A 17 -3.09 -17.91 4.60
N THR A 18 -4.05 -17.01 4.53
CA THR A 18 -5.35 -17.21 3.87
C THR A 18 -5.80 -15.89 3.25
N TRP A 19 -6.77 -15.94 2.33
CA TRP A 19 -7.40 -14.71 1.84
C TRP A 19 -8.07 -13.98 3.00
N TRP A 20 -7.89 -12.66 3.05
CA TRP A 20 -8.59 -11.81 4.02
C TRP A 20 -10.10 -12.01 3.96
N HIS A 21 -10.63 -12.24 2.76
CA HIS A 21 -12.00 -12.61 2.50
C HIS A 21 -12.07 -13.44 1.20
N GLU A 22 -13.05 -14.32 1.08
CA GLU A 22 -13.23 -15.20 -0.10
C GLU A 22 -13.47 -14.43 -1.41
N THR A 23 -14.00 -13.21 -1.33
CA THR A 23 -14.21 -12.33 -2.50
C THR A 23 -12.93 -11.78 -3.10
N VAL A 24 -11.79 -11.81 -2.38
CA VAL A 24 -10.54 -11.19 -2.83
C VAL A 24 -10.07 -11.73 -4.18
N PRO A 25 -9.84 -13.05 -4.38
CA PRO A 25 -9.36 -13.55 -5.66
C PRO A 25 -10.36 -13.33 -6.79
N VAL A 26 -11.64 -13.43 -6.50
CA VAL A 26 -12.73 -13.22 -7.50
C VAL A 26 -12.74 -11.76 -7.96
N ARG A 27 -12.68 -10.81 -7.02
CA ARG A 27 -12.71 -9.39 -7.36
C ARG A 27 -11.45 -8.94 -8.09
N LEU A 28 -10.27 -9.45 -7.73
CA LEU A 28 -9.02 -9.14 -8.43
C LEU A 28 -9.04 -9.65 -9.87
N ARG A 29 -9.56 -10.86 -10.11
CA ARG A 29 -9.73 -11.39 -11.46
C ARG A 29 -10.65 -10.50 -12.30
N ARG A 30 -11.79 -10.11 -11.73
CA ARG A 30 -12.74 -9.23 -12.40
C ARG A 30 -12.11 -7.87 -12.73
N THR A 31 -11.34 -7.30 -11.81
CA THR A 31 -10.64 -6.03 -12.03
C THR A 31 -9.67 -6.11 -13.21
N LEU A 32 -8.96 -7.24 -13.34
CA LEU A 32 -8.10 -7.48 -14.49
C LEU A 32 -8.92 -7.62 -15.80
N GLU A 33 -10.07 -8.30 -15.76
CA GLU A 33 -10.99 -8.43 -16.90
C GLU A 33 -11.62 -7.08 -17.30
N GLU A 34 -11.79 -6.16 -16.36
CA GLU A 34 -12.21 -4.78 -16.57
C GLU A 34 -11.09 -3.91 -17.21
N GLY A 35 -9.90 -4.46 -17.46
CA GLY A 35 -8.79 -3.82 -18.15
C GLY A 35 -7.77 -3.13 -17.24
N PHE A 36 -7.86 -3.29 -15.92
CA PHE A 36 -6.89 -2.76 -14.99
C PHE A 36 -5.63 -3.65 -14.90
N GLU A 37 -4.51 -3.05 -14.61
CA GLU A 37 -3.32 -3.77 -14.17
C GLU A 37 -3.28 -3.86 -12.64
N LEU A 38 -2.80 -5.00 -12.15
CA LEU A 38 -2.71 -5.26 -10.73
C LEU A 38 -1.27 -5.09 -10.26
N VAL A 39 -1.07 -4.24 -9.27
CA VAL A 39 0.22 -4.05 -8.61
C VAL A 39 0.05 -4.07 -7.09
N VAL A 40 0.94 -4.77 -6.40
CA VAL A 40 1.03 -4.77 -4.94
C VAL A 40 2.23 -3.92 -4.52
N ILE A 41 1.99 -2.89 -3.71
CA ILE A 41 3.04 -2.05 -3.11
C ILE A 41 2.94 -2.20 -1.59
N THR A 42 3.97 -2.76 -0.96
CA THR A 42 3.96 -3.11 0.46
C THR A 42 5.17 -2.56 1.22
N ASN A 43 4.95 -2.09 2.45
CA ASN A 43 6.01 -1.67 3.37
C ASN A 43 6.49 -2.86 4.20
N GLN A 44 7.72 -3.31 3.97
CA GLN A 44 8.31 -4.51 4.58
C GLN A 44 9.67 -4.21 5.24
N GLY A 45 9.74 -3.16 6.06
CA GLY A 45 10.97 -2.63 6.65
C GLY A 45 11.77 -3.59 7.54
N ARG A 46 11.31 -4.84 7.72
CA ARG A 46 12.02 -5.89 8.47
C ARG A 46 12.81 -6.85 7.57
N LEU A 47 12.73 -6.66 6.26
CA LEU A 47 13.44 -7.53 5.29
C LEU A 47 14.88 -7.08 5.03
N THR A 48 15.27 -5.95 5.64
CA THR A 48 16.63 -5.41 5.60
C THR A 48 17.11 -5.15 7.02
N THR A 49 18.32 -5.53 7.32
CA THR A 49 18.98 -5.26 8.59
C THR A 49 19.45 -3.80 8.67
N THR A 50 19.87 -3.35 9.85
CA THR A 50 20.29 -1.94 10.07
C THR A 50 21.54 -1.54 9.28
N ASP A 51 22.37 -2.50 8.90
CA ASP A 51 23.56 -2.32 8.05
C ASP A 51 23.24 -2.42 6.53
N GLY A 52 21.97 -2.60 6.18
CA GLY A 52 21.51 -2.66 4.78
C GLY A 52 21.59 -4.04 4.15
N ALA A 53 22.00 -5.08 4.88
CA ALA A 53 22.02 -6.45 4.37
C ALA A 53 20.59 -7.04 4.34
N GLN A 54 20.41 -8.10 3.56
CA GLN A 54 19.17 -8.85 3.54
C GLN A 54 18.94 -9.56 4.88
N ALA A 55 17.78 -9.32 5.50
CA ALA A 55 17.42 -10.00 6.74
C ALA A 55 17.08 -11.49 6.49
N PRO A 56 17.26 -12.38 7.49
CA PRO A 56 16.92 -13.80 7.38
C PRO A 56 15.46 -14.04 6.94
N GLU A 57 14.56 -13.18 7.35
CA GLU A 57 13.13 -13.25 7.04
C GLU A 57 12.80 -12.97 5.56
N ALA A 58 13.71 -12.37 4.81
CA ALA A 58 13.45 -12.00 3.41
C ALA A 58 13.22 -13.21 2.51
N GLN A 59 13.94 -14.31 2.72
CA GLN A 59 13.72 -15.54 1.96
C GLN A 59 12.35 -16.16 2.25
N ALA A 60 11.95 -16.20 3.51
CA ALA A 60 10.64 -16.70 3.92
C ALA A 60 9.51 -15.81 3.36
N PHE A 61 9.69 -14.48 3.38
CA PHE A 61 8.76 -13.56 2.74
C PHE A 61 8.62 -13.81 1.25
N GLN A 62 9.73 -13.99 0.52
CA GLN A 62 9.69 -14.30 -0.91
C GLN A 62 8.94 -15.61 -1.19
N ALA A 63 9.20 -16.67 -0.41
CA ALA A 63 8.50 -17.93 -0.55
C ALA A 63 6.98 -17.77 -0.29
N LYS A 64 6.59 -17.00 0.74
CA LYS A 64 5.19 -16.72 1.04
C LYS A 64 4.51 -15.96 -0.11
N ILE A 65 5.14 -14.94 -0.66
CA ILE A 65 4.60 -14.18 -1.79
C ILE A 65 4.45 -15.05 -3.02
N HIS A 66 5.41 -15.91 -3.28
CA HIS A 66 5.35 -16.88 -4.39
C HIS A 66 4.13 -17.81 -4.24
N ALA A 67 3.94 -18.43 -3.07
CA ALA A 67 2.79 -19.29 -2.79
C ALA A 67 1.44 -18.57 -2.95
N ILE A 68 1.36 -17.31 -2.49
CA ILE A 68 0.16 -16.48 -2.66
C ILE A 68 -0.14 -16.23 -4.14
N PHE A 69 0.87 -15.82 -4.92
CA PHE A 69 0.68 -15.46 -6.33
C PHE A 69 0.46 -16.69 -7.22
N GLU A 70 1.08 -17.82 -6.93
CA GLU A 70 0.75 -19.09 -7.58
C GLU A 70 -0.71 -19.47 -7.36
N THR A 71 -1.19 -19.37 -6.11
CA THR A 71 -2.60 -19.65 -5.78
C THR A 71 -3.56 -18.65 -6.43
N LEU A 72 -3.18 -17.36 -6.49
CA LEU A 72 -3.98 -16.33 -7.15
C LEU A 72 -4.07 -16.56 -8.66
N ASN A 73 -2.98 -17.01 -9.27
CA ASN A 73 -2.84 -17.28 -10.71
C ASN A 73 -3.33 -16.12 -11.58
N LEU A 74 -2.87 -14.91 -11.27
CA LEU A 74 -3.11 -13.69 -12.03
C LEU A 74 -1.78 -12.97 -12.26
N PRO A 75 -1.62 -12.21 -13.36
CA PRO A 75 -0.46 -11.35 -13.57
C PRO A 75 -0.50 -10.19 -12.57
N VAL A 76 0.38 -10.21 -11.58
CA VAL A 76 0.50 -9.19 -10.54
C VAL A 76 1.96 -8.85 -10.35
N ALA A 77 2.31 -7.57 -10.45
CA ALA A 77 3.62 -7.09 -10.04
C ALA A 77 3.64 -6.81 -8.53
N ILE A 78 4.80 -6.98 -7.88
CA ILE A 78 4.98 -6.62 -6.47
C ILE A 78 6.23 -5.79 -6.24
N TYR A 79 6.08 -4.74 -5.45
CA TYR A 79 7.16 -3.88 -4.96
C TYR A 79 7.12 -3.85 -3.43
N ALA A 80 8.17 -4.36 -2.79
CA ALA A 80 8.31 -4.37 -1.34
C ALA A 80 9.36 -3.35 -0.91
N ALA A 81 8.95 -2.30 -0.20
CA ALA A 81 9.86 -1.36 0.41
C ALA A 81 10.48 -1.98 1.67
N CYS A 82 11.74 -2.37 1.58
CA CYS A 82 12.45 -3.12 2.61
C CYS A 82 13.21 -2.21 3.59
N ALA A 83 13.30 -0.91 3.32
CA ALA A 83 13.96 0.10 4.13
C ALA A 83 13.05 1.31 4.40
N ASN A 84 13.49 2.22 5.27
CA ASN A 84 12.79 3.50 5.48
C ASN A 84 13.37 4.56 4.55
N ASP A 85 13.17 4.37 3.26
CA ASP A 85 13.66 5.21 2.18
C ASP A 85 12.51 5.73 1.30
N ASN A 86 12.84 6.25 0.11
CA ASN A 86 11.86 6.81 -0.83
C ASN A 86 10.90 5.77 -1.44
N TRP A 87 11.16 4.47 -1.29
CA TRP A 87 10.28 3.40 -1.74
C TRP A 87 9.11 3.14 -0.80
N ARG A 88 9.29 3.52 0.47
CA ARG A 88 8.30 3.28 1.53
C ARG A 88 7.13 4.25 1.39
N LYS A 89 5.90 3.71 1.31
CA LYS A 89 4.67 4.52 1.43
C LYS A 89 4.68 5.36 2.71
N PRO A 90 4.22 6.59 2.66
CA PRO A 90 3.44 7.26 1.60
C PRO A 90 4.27 7.90 0.46
N ARG A 91 5.59 7.71 0.39
CA ARG A 91 6.44 8.21 -0.71
C ARG A 91 6.17 7.43 -1.98
N ILE A 92 6.22 8.09 -3.15
CA ILE A 92 5.69 7.57 -4.42
C ILE A 92 6.68 6.80 -5.29
N ARG A 93 7.93 6.61 -4.87
CA ARG A 93 9.00 6.03 -5.71
C ARG A 93 8.66 4.64 -6.27
N ALA A 94 7.97 3.79 -5.49
CA ALA A 94 7.55 2.48 -5.96
C ALA A 94 6.55 2.56 -7.13
N TRP A 95 5.65 3.54 -7.09
CA TRP A 95 4.72 3.81 -8.19
C TRP A 95 5.44 4.35 -9.42
N GLU A 96 6.34 5.32 -9.27
CA GLU A 96 7.13 5.86 -10.39
C GLU A 96 7.89 4.74 -11.10
N HIS A 97 8.56 3.88 -10.35
CA HIS A 97 9.28 2.74 -10.92
C HIS A 97 8.35 1.75 -11.65
N PHE A 98 7.17 1.47 -11.09
CA PHE A 98 6.17 0.65 -11.78
C PHE A 98 5.76 1.30 -13.11
N THR A 99 5.40 2.59 -13.11
CA THR A 99 4.95 3.28 -14.32
C THR A 99 6.07 3.38 -15.37
N ASP A 100 7.30 3.63 -14.96
CA ASP A 100 8.47 3.64 -15.84
C ASP A 100 8.69 2.26 -16.49
N SER A 101 8.43 1.18 -15.77
CA SER A 101 8.57 -0.20 -16.27
C SER A 101 7.55 -0.58 -17.35
N LEU A 102 6.43 0.14 -17.46
CA LEU A 102 5.41 -0.10 -18.48
C LEU A 102 5.85 0.31 -19.89
N GLY A 103 6.91 1.11 -20.01
CA GLY A 103 7.49 1.56 -21.26
C GLY A 103 6.79 2.77 -21.88
N LEU A 104 7.44 3.38 -22.86
CA LEU A 104 7.05 4.68 -23.47
C LEU A 104 5.67 4.71 -24.12
N ASN A 105 5.11 3.56 -24.45
CA ASN A 105 3.84 3.46 -25.19
C ASN A 105 2.61 3.24 -24.29
N ARG A 106 2.81 3.18 -22.95
CA ARG A 106 1.73 2.93 -22.00
C ARG A 106 1.70 4.04 -20.96
N GLN A 107 0.66 4.84 -21.02
CA GLN A 107 0.41 5.86 -19.99
C GLN A 107 -0.61 5.33 -18.99
N VAL A 108 -0.35 5.56 -17.71
CA VAL A 108 -1.30 5.25 -16.64
C VAL A 108 -2.36 6.33 -16.58
N ASP A 109 -3.62 5.94 -16.70
CA ASP A 109 -4.75 6.82 -16.45
C ASP A 109 -4.93 6.99 -14.93
N LYS A 110 -4.43 8.09 -14.40
CA LYS A 110 -4.57 8.42 -12.98
C LYS A 110 -6.04 8.58 -12.55
N ALA A 111 -6.89 9.12 -13.42
CA ALA A 111 -8.29 9.34 -13.08
C ALA A 111 -9.07 8.02 -12.92
N ALA A 112 -8.67 6.98 -13.64
CA ALA A 112 -9.20 5.63 -13.49
C ALA A 112 -8.45 4.79 -12.43
N SER A 113 -7.26 5.21 -12.02
CA SER A 113 -6.41 4.45 -11.06
C SER A 113 -6.88 4.63 -9.63
N TYR A 114 -6.68 3.61 -8.82
CA TYR A 114 -6.99 3.66 -7.39
C TYR A 114 -6.14 2.67 -6.58
N ILE A 115 -6.06 2.94 -5.30
CA ILE A 115 -5.41 2.09 -4.29
C ILE A 115 -6.47 1.46 -3.39
N VAL A 116 -6.25 0.22 -3.03
CA VAL A 116 -7.00 -0.48 -1.97
C VAL A 116 -6.03 -0.82 -0.85
N GLY A 117 -6.23 -0.20 0.32
CA GLY A 117 -5.32 -0.35 1.46
C GLY A 117 -5.99 -0.22 2.82
N ASP A 118 -5.42 -0.87 3.82
CA ASP A 118 -5.93 -0.91 5.19
C ASP A 118 -5.30 0.15 6.11
N ALA A 119 -4.20 0.77 5.71
CA ALA A 119 -3.62 1.93 6.38
C ALA A 119 -4.36 3.22 5.94
N ALA A 120 -5.61 3.34 6.37
CA ALA A 120 -6.58 4.31 5.85
C ALA A 120 -6.85 5.51 6.78
N GLY A 121 -6.24 5.54 7.99
CA GLY A 121 -6.44 6.61 8.97
C GLY A 121 -7.74 6.51 9.77
N ARG A 122 -8.42 5.36 9.75
CA ARG A 122 -9.57 5.09 10.64
C ARG A 122 -9.09 4.96 12.10
N PRO A 123 -9.96 5.14 13.09
CA PRO A 123 -9.58 5.03 14.51
C PRO A 123 -8.88 3.71 14.87
N SER A 124 -9.25 2.61 14.21
CA SER A 124 -8.68 1.27 14.42
C SER A 124 -7.40 0.99 13.63
N ASP A 125 -7.07 1.82 12.65
CA ASP A 125 -5.93 1.58 11.76
C ASP A 125 -4.60 1.96 12.44
N HIS A 126 -3.55 1.23 12.13
CA HIS A 126 -2.20 1.49 12.67
C HIS A 126 -1.54 2.74 12.05
N SER A 127 -1.92 3.11 10.82
CA SER A 127 -1.43 4.28 10.09
C SER A 127 -2.43 4.76 9.04
N ASP A 128 -2.08 5.82 8.33
CA ASP A 128 -2.78 6.38 7.17
C ASP A 128 -1.89 6.36 5.90
N ASP A 129 -0.81 5.57 5.91
CA ASP A 129 0.21 5.55 4.85
C ASP A 129 -0.37 5.21 3.47
N ASP A 130 -1.35 4.30 3.38
CA ASP A 130 -1.95 3.92 2.09
C ASP A 130 -2.82 5.03 1.52
N ARG A 131 -3.58 5.70 2.38
CA ARG A 131 -4.40 6.83 1.97
C ARG A 131 -3.53 8.01 1.55
N HIS A 132 -2.50 8.36 2.31
CA HIS A 132 -1.56 9.42 1.94
C HIS A 132 -0.79 9.08 0.66
N PHE A 133 -0.48 7.80 0.42
CA PHE A 133 0.13 7.38 -0.83
C PHE A 133 -0.80 7.66 -2.03
N ALA A 134 -2.10 7.35 -1.92
CA ALA A 134 -3.08 7.68 -2.94
C ALA A 134 -3.22 9.20 -3.15
N MET A 135 -3.25 9.97 -2.06
CA MET A 135 -3.30 11.45 -2.11
C MET A 135 -2.07 12.04 -2.79
N ASN A 136 -0.87 11.55 -2.47
CA ASN A 136 0.37 12.01 -3.09
C ASN A 136 0.45 11.66 -4.59
N LEU A 137 -0.26 10.64 -5.03
CA LEU A 137 -0.39 10.25 -6.44
C LEU A 137 -1.55 10.92 -7.16
N GLU A 138 -2.46 11.57 -6.41
CA GLU A 138 -3.71 12.14 -6.93
C GLU A 138 -4.61 11.09 -7.62
N ILE A 139 -4.72 9.91 -7.01
CA ILE A 139 -5.55 8.80 -7.49
C ILE A 139 -6.61 8.38 -6.45
N GLY A 140 -7.58 7.56 -6.87
CA GLY A 140 -8.64 7.06 -6.00
C GLY A 140 -8.12 6.20 -4.84
N PHE A 141 -8.86 6.18 -3.72
CA PHE A 141 -8.57 5.34 -2.57
C PHE A 141 -9.83 4.63 -2.08
N TYR A 142 -9.68 3.35 -1.74
CA TYR A 142 -10.72 2.54 -1.10
C TYR A 142 -10.10 1.74 0.05
N THR A 143 -10.86 1.54 1.12
CA THR A 143 -10.54 0.50 2.10
C THR A 143 -10.84 -0.89 1.54
N PRO A 144 -10.28 -1.97 2.09
CA PRO A 144 -10.64 -3.33 1.70
C PRO A 144 -12.15 -3.61 1.84
N GLU A 145 -12.77 -3.07 2.88
CA GLU A 145 -14.20 -3.21 3.15
C GLU A 145 -15.06 -2.53 2.08
N GLU A 146 -14.68 -1.33 1.65
CA GLU A 146 -15.36 -0.62 0.56
C GLU A 146 -15.22 -1.37 -0.75
N TYR A 147 -14.00 -1.80 -1.08
CA TYR A 147 -13.71 -2.38 -2.37
C TYR A 147 -14.23 -3.80 -2.54
N PHE A 148 -13.91 -4.69 -1.60
CA PHE A 148 -14.25 -6.10 -1.68
C PHE A 148 -15.66 -6.42 -1.17
N LEU A 149 -16.13 -5.70 -0.14
CA LEU A 149 -17.40 -6.00 0.54
C LEU A 149 -18.52 -5.01 0.23
N LYS A 150 -18.22 -3.94 -0.52
CA LYS A 150 -19.17 -2.87 -0.85
C LYS A 150 -19.77 -2.19 0.39
N LYS A 151 -19.02 -2.14 1.48
CA LYS A 151 -19.43 -1.38 2.65
C LYS A 151 -19.34 0.13 2.41
N PRO A 152 -20.15 0.93 3.12
CA PRO A 152 -20.02 2.38 3.04
C PRO A 152 -18.68 2.85 3.61
N PRO A 153 -18.17 4.02 3.17
CA PRO A 153 -16.95 4.60 3.71
C PRO A 153 -17.09 4.91 5.20
N GLU A 154 -16.01 4.71 5.93
CA GLU A 154 -15.90 5.04 7.35
C GLU A 154 -15.20 6.38 7.54
N LEU A 155 -15.48 7.05 8.66
CA LEU A 155 -14.78 8.27 9.07
C LEU A 155 -13.28 7.96 9.27
N TRP A 156 -12.46 8.88 8.82
CA TRP A 156 -11.02 8.80 8.96
C TRP A 156 -10.44 10.18 9.29
N GLN A 157 -9.23 10.22 9.80
CA GLN A 157 -8.49 11.45 10.06
C GLN A 157 -6.99 11.22 9.82
N HIS A 158 -6.27 12.30 9.54
CA HIS A 158 -4.82 12.24 9.48
C HIS A 158 -4.26 11.83 10.85
N LYS A 159 -3.32 10.90 10.86
CA LYS A 159 -2.58 10.55 12.10
C LYS A 159 -1.65 11.69 12.53
N PHE A 160 -1.19 12.47 11.57
CA PHE A 160 -0.48 13.72 11.80
C PHE A 160 -1.00 14.77 10.80
N ASP A 161 -1.51 15.88 11.33
CA ASP A 161 -1.93 17.03 10.53
C ASP A 161 -1.07 18.23 10.93
N PRO A 162 -0.10 18.65 10.10
CA PRO A 162 0.77 19.79 10.41
C PRO A 162 0.02 21.11 10.59
N PHE A 163 -1.12 21.29 9.94
CA PHE A 163 -1.91 22.53 10.05
C PHE A 163 -2.49 22.72 11.45
N GLN A 164 -2.87 21.64 12.14
CA GLN A 164 -3.32 21.72 13.54
C GLN A 164 -2.24 22.29 14.47
N TYR A 165 -0.96 22.02 14.17
CA TYR A 165 0.16 22.56 14.94
C TYR A 165 0.49 23.98 14.55
N LEU A 166 0.35 24.35 13.28
CA LEU A 166 0.58 25.72 12.81
C LEU A 166 -0.47 26.68 13.35
N ASP A 167 -1.73 26.28 13.39
CA ASP A 167 -2.83 27.06 13.96
C ASP A 167 -2.63 27.27 15.47
N ALA A 168 -2.11 26.28 16.19
CA ALA A 168 -1.82 26.37 17.62
C ALA A 168 -0.64 27.33 17.96
N LEU A 169 0.26 27.57 17.01
CA LEU A 169 1.41 28.48 17.18
C LEU A 169 1.05 29.95 16.95
N GLY A 170 -0.16 30.25 16.45
CA GLY A 170 -0.57 31.59 16.08
C GLY A 170 0.18 32.13 14.85
N PRO A 171 -0.14 33.37 14.42
CA PRO A 171 0.53 33.96 13.27
C PRO A 171 2.02 34.15 13.55
N VAL A 172 2.85 33.39 12.87
CA VAL A 172 4.32 33.58 12.91
C VAL A 172 4.63 34.86 12.17
N ASN A 173 4.81 35.93 12.92
CA ASN A 173 5.22 37.20 12.37
C ASN A 173 6.52 37.05 11.56
N GLY A 174 6.42 37.05 10.26
CA GLY A 174 7.51 37.50 9.38
C GLY A 174 8.47 36.45 8.81
N MET A 175 8.16 35.14 8.74
CA MET A 175 9.15 34.16 8.26
C MET A 175 8.80 33.37 6.98
N TYR A 176 7.71 33.64 6.30
CA TYR A 176 7.40 32.98 5.00
C TYR A 176 6.87 33.98 3.99
N THR A 177 7.74 34.88 3.56
CA THR A 177 7.61 35.54 2.26
C THR A 177 8.68 34.94 1.35
N ASN A 178 8.23 34.25 0.32
CA ASN A 178 8.99 33.64 -0.79
C ASN A 178 9.35 32.16 -0.61
N LEU A 179 8.41 31.33 -1.01
CA LEU A 179 8.69 30.14 -1.83
C LEU A 179 7.82 30.20 -3.08
#